data_3d0709a709e8a33a60737b1e8a75734e
#
_entry.id   3d0709a709e8a33a60737b1e8a75734e
#
_cell.length_a   1.000
_cell.length_b   1.000
_cell.length_c   1.000
_cell.angle_alpha   90.00
_cell.angle_beta   90.00
_cell.angle_gamma   90.00
#
_symmetry.space_group_name_H-M   'P 1'
#
loop_
_entity.id
_entity.type
_entity.pdbx_description
1 polymer ?
#
loop_
_entity_poly.entity_id
_entity_poly.type
_entity_poly.pdbx_seq_one_letter_code
_entity_poly.pdbx_strand_id
1 'polypeptide(L)'
;APFDGVIGLRQVSVGTYASPTTIVAKLTKISPLKVEFAVPERYANDVKTGAGLDFTLEGKLNTFHATVYARESKIDPTTHTLTIRALYPNANGTVLPGRYASIKLNKDEIQDALAVPSEAIVPEMGKDKIFLYKSGKAQPVEITTGIRTEAEVQVLQGLSVGHTVITSGTLQLRT
;
A
#
# COMPACT_ATOMS: atom_id res chain seq x y z
N ALA A 1 -29.78 0.85 -23.79
CA ALA A 1 -28.38 1.17 -23.55
C ALA A 1 -27.56 -0.11 -23.59
N PRO A 2 -26.32 -0.11 -24.08
CA PRO A 2 -25.49 -1.32 -24.20
C PRO A 2 -24.99 -1.84 -22.83
N PHE A 3 -25.07 -1.03 -21.78
CA PHE A 3 -24.68 -1.39 -20.39
C PHE A 3 -25.34 -0.42 -19.41
N ASP A 4 -25.34 -0.78 -18.12
CA ASP A 4 -25.81 0.06 -17.03
C ASP A 4 -24.78 1.12 -16.67
N GLY A 5 -25.24 2.37 -16.50
CA GLY A 5 -24.34 3.49 -16.21
C GLY A 5 -25.10 4.77 -15.95
N VAL A 6 -24.36 5.86 -15.72
CA VAL A 6 -24.89 7.18 -15.49
C VAL A 6 -24.76 8.01 -16.77
N ILE A 7 -25.86 8.62 -17.18
CA ILE A 7 -25.90 9.53 -18.34
C ILE A 7 -25.38 10.89 -17.89
N GLY A 8 -24.41 11.41 -18.63
CA GLY A 8 -23.87 12.76 -18.45
C GLY A 8 -24.76 13.84 -18.99
N LEU A 9 -24.19 15.03 -19.15
CA LEU A 9 -24.92 16.20 -19.69
C LEU A 9 -25.31 15.98 -21.15
N ARG A 10 -26.53 16.44 -21.47
CA ARG A 10 -27.05 16.49 -22.83
C ARG A 10 -26.17 17.42 -23.68
N GLN A 11 -25.78 16.97 -24.88
CA GLN A 11 -24.94 17.74 -25.82
C GLN A 11 -25.73 18.34 -27.01
N VAL A 12 -27.00 18.01 -27.11
CA VAL A 12 -27.88 18.49 -28.20
C VAL A 12 -29.15 19.12 -27.64
N SER A 13 -29.77 20.03 -28.36
CA SER A 13 -31.03 20.68 -27.99
C SER A 13 -32.21 20.07 -28.76
N VAL A 14 -33.42 20.33 -28.27
CA VAL A 14 -34.63 19.96 -28.99
C VAL A 14 -34.66 20.72 -30.32
N GLY A 15 -34.98 20.02 -31.42
CA GLY A 15 -34.97 20.58 -32.78
C GLY A 15 -33.62 20.44 -33.52
N THR A 16 -32.55 19.91 -32.84
CA THR A 16 -31.28 19.64 -33.53
C THR A 16 -31.45 18.44 -34.46
N TYR A 17 -30.96 18.58 -35.70
CA TYR A 17 -30.89 17.47 -36.65
C TYR A 17 -29.86 16.44 -36.12
N ALA A 18 -30.29 15.22 -35.89
CA ALA A 18 -29.45 14.15 -35.40
C ALA A 18 -29.12 13.16 -36.54
N SER A 19 -27.85 12.88 -36.72
CA SER A 19 -27.31 11.85 -37.60
C SER A 19 -26.76 10.66 -36.74
N PRO A 20 -26.44 9.51 -37.33
CA PRO A 20 -25.83 8.40 -36.62
C PRO A 20 -24.50 8.73 -35.90
N THR A 21 -23.83 9.80 -36.30
CA THR A 21 -22.58 10.30 -35.72
C THR A 21 -22.79 11.36 -34.64
N THR A 22 -24.02 11.81 -34.42
CA THR A 22 -24.32 12.87 -33.45
C THR A 22 -24.30 12.30 -32.03
N ILE A 23 -23.42 12.83 -31.20
CA ILE A 23 -23.35 12.43 -29.77
C ILE A 23 -24.42 13.19 -28.99
N VAL A 24 -25.44 12.49 -28.52
CA VAL A 24 -26.54 13.08 -27.75
C VAL A 24 -26.14 13.25 -26.27
N ALA A 25 -25.54 12.24 -25.69
CA ALA A 25 -25.00 12.24 -24.30
C ALA A 25 -23.94 11.14 -24.16
N LYS A 26 -23.13 11.25 -23.13
CA LYS A 26 -22.17 10.20 -22.79
C LYS A 26 -22.74 9.31 -21.68
N LEU A 27 -22.73 8.00 -21.87
CA LEU A 27 -23.04 7.01 -20.85
C LEU A 27 -21.74 6.53 -20.20
N THR A 28 -21.62 6.68 -18.90
CA THR A 28 -20.42 6.28 -18.14
C THR A 28 -20.75 5.16 -17.19
N LYS A 29 -20.02 4.05 -17.28
CA LYS A 29 -20.12 2.96 -16.33
C LYS A 29 -19.35 3.34 -15.06
N ILE A 30 -20.05 3.39 -13.92
CA ILE A 30 -19.49 3.79 -12.63
C ILE A 30 -19.33 2.62 -11.64
N SER A 31 -19.83 1.45 -11.98
CA SER A 31 -19.75 0.24 -11.14
C SER A 31 -19.61 -1.00 -12.04
N PRO A 32 -18.59 -1.87 -11.84
CA PRO A 32 -17.39 -1.60 -11.05
C PRO A 32 -16.46 -0.58 -11.73
N LEU A 33 -15.63 0.09 -10.92
CA LEU A 33 -14.57 0.98 -11.42
C LEU A 33 -13.26 0.21 -11.62
N LYS A 34 -12.50 0.63 -12.63
CA LYS A 34 -11.14 0.15 -12.87
C LYS A 34 -10.16 1.14 -12.26
N VAL A 35 -9.27 0.64 -11.41
CA VAL A 35 -8.12 1.36 -10.87
C VAL A 35 -6.91 0.91 -11.67
N GLU A 36 -6.30 1.81 -12.43
CA GLU A 36 -5.11 1.54 -13.24
C GLU A 36 -3.91 2.25 -12.62
N PHE A 37 -2.80 1.54 -12.49
CA PHE A 37 -1.58 2.08 -11.92
C PHE A 37 -0.34 1.38 -12.48
N ALA A 38 0.79 2.05 -12.37
CA ALA A 38 2.08 1.55 -12.81
C ALA A 38 2.96 1.20 -11.61
N VAL A 39 3.58 0.03 -11.66
CA VAL A 39 4.48 -0.49 -10.63
C VAL A 39 5.90 -0.55 -11.21
N PRO A 40 6.92 -0.01 -10.53
CA PRO A 40 8.31 -0.15 -10.96
C PRO A 40 8.72 -1.63 -11.16
N GLU A 41 9.54 -1.91 -12.17
CA GLU A 41 9.97 -3.25 -12.57
C GLU A 41 10.44 -4.10 -11.39
N ARG A 42 11.21 -3.54 -10.48
CA ARG A 42 11.73 -4.23 -9.29
C ARG A 42 10.66 -4.83 -8.38
N TYR A 43 9.41 -4.31 -8.45
CA TYR A 43 8.27 -4.78 -7.67
C TYR A 43 7.22 -5.52 -8.52
N ALA A 44 7.48 -5.69 -9.81
CA ALA A 44 6.51 -6.28 -10.74
C ALA A 44 6.11 -7.72 -10.37
N ASN A 45 7.02 -8.48 -9.75
CA ASN A 45 6.78 -9.85 -9.33
C ASN A 45 6.02 -9.95 -7.99
N ASP A 46 6.00 -8.88 -7.21
CA ASP A 46 5.36 -8.86 -5.89
C ASP A 46 3.83 -8.71 -6.03
N VAL A 47 3.35 -8.16 -7.17
CA VAL A 47 1.91 -7.95 -7.39
C VAL A 47 1.33 -9.07 -8.26
N LYS A 48 0.53 -9.92 -7.66
CA LYS A 48 -0.13 -11.06 -8.33
C LYS A 48 -1.59 -10.74 -8.66
N THR A 49 -2.11 -11.38 -9.70
CA THR A 49 -3.57 -11.37 -9.96
C THR A 49 -4.30 -11.98 -8.77
N GLY A 50 -5.39 -11.37 -8.32
CA GLY A 50 -6.13 -11.74 -7.12
C GLY A 50 -5.66 -11.04 -5.85
N ALA A 51 -4.51 -10.34 -5.88
CA ALA A 51 -4.03 -9.58 -4.71
C ALA A 51 -4.98 -8.42 -4.39
N GLY A 52 -5.24 -8.22 -3.09
CA GLY A 52 -5.92 -7.04 -2.57
C GLY A 52 -4.98 -5.83 -2.57
N LEU A 53 -5.54 -4.65 -2.78
CA LEU A 53 -4.82 -3.40 -2.64
C LEU A 53 -5.72 -2.35 -1.98
N ASP A 54 -5.08 -1.45 -1.27
CA ASP A 54 -5.72 -0.31 -0.66
C ASP A 54 -5.40 0.96 -1.43
N PHE A 55 -6.41 1.80 -1.63
CA PHE A 55 -6.20 3.10 -2.24
C PHE A 55 -6.98 4.20 -1.53
N THR A 56 -6.45 5.39 -1.57
CA THR A 56 -7.07 6.61 -1.08
C THR A 56 -7.25 7.60 -2.22
N LEU A 57 -8.24 8.45 -2.12
CA LEU A 57 -8.49 9.53 -3.07
C LEU A 57 -8.07 10.85 -2.46
N GLU A 58 -7.50 11.71 -3.27
CA GLU A 58 -7.13 13.05 -2.83
C GLU A 58 -8.31 13.79 -2.19
N GLY A 59 -8.07 14.38 -1.01
CA GLY A 59 -9.10 15.07 -0.24
C GLY A 59 -10.07 14.16 0.52
N LYS A 60 -9.85 12.84 0.56
CA LYS A 60 -10.62 11.91 1.40
C LYS A 60 -9.69 11.07 2.28
N LEU A 61 -10.07 10.95 3.57
CA LEU A 61 -9.37 10.10 4.54
C LEU A 61 -9.76 8.62 4.42
N ASN A 62 -10.81 8.31 3.64
CA ASN A 62 -11.32 6.95 3.53
C ASN A 62 -10.39 6.11 2.65
N THR A 63 -10.08 4.92 3.14
CA THR A 63 -9.40 3.87 2.39
C THR A 63 -10.43 3.01 1.65
N PHE A 64 -10.15 2.73 0.40
CA PHE A 64 -10.97 1.88 -0.47
C PHE A 64 -10.18 0.62 -0.82
N HIS A 65 -10.89 -0.52 -0.91
CA HIS A 65 -10.26 -1.81 -1.21
C HIS A 65 -10.61 -2.25 -2.64
N ALA A 66 -9.61 -2.61 -3.40
CA ALA A 66 -9.76 -3.13 -4.76
C ALA A 66 -9.00 -4.45 -4.92
N THR A 67 -9.34 -5.22 -5.94
CA THR A 67 -8.69 -6.50 -6.24
C THR A 67 -8.06 -6.46 -7.63
N VAL A 68 -6.80 -6.84 -7.71
CA VAL A 68 -6.06 -6.94 -8.98
C VAL A 68 -6.69 -8.01 -9.85
N TYR A 69 -7.15 -7.65 -11.06
CA TYR A 69 -7.75 -8.61 -11.98
C TYR A 69 -6.92 -8.84 -13.24
N ALA A 70 -6.06 -7.88 -13.59
CA ALA A 70 -5.19 -8.00 -14.76
C ALA A 70 -3.88 -7.26 -14.55
N ARG A 71 -2.84 -7.75 -15.16
CA ARG A 71 -1.54 -7.09 -15.27
C ARG A 71 -1.03 -7.25 -16.70
N GLU A 72 -0.29 -6.28 -17.19
CA GLU A 72 0.39 -6.41 -18.48
C GLU A 72 1.44 -7.52 -18.43
N SER A 73 1.69 -8.16 -19.59
CA SER A 73 2.71 -9.19 -19.72
C SER A 73 4.10 -8.64 -20.03
N LYS A 74 4.19 -7.34 -20.32
CA LYS A 74 5.42 -6.66 -20.72
C LYS A 74 5.62 -5.40 -19.92
N ILE A 75 6.87 -5.18 -19.51
CA ILE A 75 7.32 -3.92 -18.91
C ILE A 75 7.45 -2.87 -19.99
N ASP A 76 6.95 -1.68 -19.73
CA ASP A 76 7.15 -0.53 -20.62
C ASP A 76 8.64 -0.12 -20.58
N PRO A 77 9.36 -0.21 -21.72
CA PRO A 77 10.81 0.08 -21.75
C PRO A 77 11.14 1.56 -21.56
N THR A 78 10.16 2.45 -21.71
CA THR A 78 10.36 3.89 -21.57
C THR A 78 10.27 4.32 -20.11
N THR A 79 9.32 3.75 -19.37
CA THR A 79 9.03 4.12 -17.97
C THR A 79 9.58 3.11 -16.96
N HIS A 80 10.05 1.95 -17.41
CA HIS A 80 10.46 0.81 -16.58
C HIS A 80 9.39 0.41 -15.56
N THR A 81 8.13 0.42 -15.99
CA THR A 81 6.99 0.07 -15.15
C THR A 81 6.12 -1.01 -15.77
N LEU A 82 5.42 -1.74 -14.91
CA LEU A 82 4.38 -2.69 -15.27
C LEU A 82 3.02 -2.09 -14.98
N THR A 83 2.15 -2.03 -15.99
CA THR A 83 0.76 -1.56 -15.80
C THR A 83 -0.10 -2.66 -15.20
N ILE A 84 -0.81 -2.32 -14.13
CA ILE A 84 -1.69 -3.21 -13.38
C ILE A 84 -3.07 -2.59 -13.29
N ARG A 85 -4.10 -3.44 -13.35
CA ARG A 85 -5.50 -3.05 -13.22
C ARG A 85 -6.18 -3.80 -12.10
N ALA A 86 -6.85 -3.05 -11.24
CA ALA A 86 -7.68 -3.60 -10.16
C ALA A 86 -9.15 -3.18 -10.34
N LEU A 87 -10.04 -3.97 -9.77
CA LEU A 87 -11.48 -3.69 -9.74
C LEU A 87 -11.90 -3.22 -8.36
N TYR A 88 -12.59 -2.11 -8.32
CA TYR A 88 -13.31 -1.60 -7.16
C TYR A 88 -14.81 -1.69 -7.40
N PRO A 89 -15.60 -2.36 -6.54
CA PRO A 89 -17.03 -2.59 -6.78
C PRO A 89 -17.85 -1.32 -6.94
N ASN A 90 -17.53 -0.25 -6.17
CA ASN A 90 -18.23 1.04 -6.18
C ASN A 90 -19.76 0.91 -6.12
N ALA A 91 -20.26 0.01 -5.29
CA ALA A 91 -21.70 -0.31 -5.21
C ALA A 91 -22.58 0.93 -4.92
N ASN A 92 -22.07 1.85 -4.10
CA ASN A 92 -22.80 3.07 -3.73
C ASN A 92 -22.58 4.24 -4.70
N GLY A 93 -21.81 4.08 -5.77
CA GLY A 93 -21.53 5.13 -6.73
C GLY A 93 -20.80 6.36 -6.17
N THR A 94 -20.17 6.25 -5.00
CA THR A 94 -19.55 7.39 -4.28
C THR A 94 -18.23 7.86 -4.89
N VAL A 95 -17.57 6.99 -5.64
CA VAL A 95 -16.33 7.30 -6.34
C VAL A 95 -16.64 7.58 -7.81
N LEU A 96 -16.28 8.77 -8.28
CA LEU A 96 -16.42 9.12 -9.69
C LEU A 96 -15.18 8.69 -10.47
N PRO A 97 -15.32 8.16 -11.70
CA PRO A 97 -14.20 7.85 -12.57
C PRO A 97 -13.43 9.12 -12.98
N GLY A 98 -12.16 8.94 -13.34
CA GLY A 98 -11.27 10.04 -13.74
C GLY A 98 -10.55 10.74 -12.59
N ARG A 99 -10.67 10.23 -11.36
CA ARG A 99 -9.94 10.75 -10.20
C ARG A 99 -8.58 10.07 -10.04
N TYR A 100 -7.63 10.83 -9.50
CA TYR A 100 -6.35 10.26 -9.05
C TYR A 100 -6.53 9.51 -7.73
N ALA A 101 -5.81 8.37 -7.63
CA ALA A 101 -5.78 7.53 -6.46
C ALA A 101 -4.33 7.31 -6.01
N SER A 102 -4.09 7.43 -4.72
CA SER A 102 -2.85 7.01 -4.10
C SER A 102 -2.99 5.55 -3.65
N ILE A 103 -2.13 4.68 -4.13
CA ILE A 103 -2.22 3.23 -3.91
C ILE A 103 -1.15 2.80 -2.92
N LYS A 104 -1.57 2.03 -1.91
CA LYS A 104 -0.67 1.34 -0.99
C LYS A 104 -0.64 -0.14 -1.36
N LEU A 105 0.51 -0.60 -1.78
CA LEU A 105 0.77 -2.02 -1.99
C LEU A 105 1.44 -2.58 -0.74
N ASN A 106 0.75 -3.50 -0.07
CA ASN A 106 1.38 -4.27 1.00
C ASN A 106 2.26 -5.32 0.33
N LYS A 107 3.56 -5.23 0.57
CA LYS A 107 4.53 -6.13 -0.09
C LYS A 107 4.54 -7.50 0.57
N ASP A 108 4.80 -7.54 1.87
CA ASP A 108 4.89 -8.77 2.65
C ASP A 108 4.40 -8.50 4.08
N GLU A 109 3.67 -9.43 4.63
CA GLU A 109 3.37 -9.52 6.05
C GLU A 109 4.25 -10.62 6.64
N ILE A 110 5.23 -10.24 7.43
CA ILE A 110 6.08 -11.21 8.13
C ILE A 110 5.32 -11.62 9.40
N GLN A 111 4.70 -12.78 9.34
CA GLN A 111 4.11 -13.40 10.52
C GLN A 111 5.23 -13.85 11.47
N ASP A 112 5.01 -13.69 12.78
CA ASP A 112 5.96 -14.08 13.84
C ASP A 112 7.27 -13.26 13.89
N ALA A 113 7.30 -12.05 13.35
CA ALA A 113 8.45 -11.16 13.48
C ALA A 113 8.63 -10.70 14.95
N LEU A 114 9.83 -10.88 15.49
CA LEU A 114 10.21 -10.23 16.75
C LEU A 114 10.49 -8.74 16.44
N ALA A 115 9.70 -7.86 17.03
CA ALA A 115 9.89 -6.42 16.90
C ALA A 115 10.13 -5.79 18.27
N VAL A 116 10.96 -4.75 18.30
CA VAL A 116 11.23 -3.93 19.48
C VAL A 116 11.03 -2.47 19.15
N PRO A 117 10.60 -1.62 20.11
CA PRO A 117 10.53 -0.18 19.89
C PRO A 117 11.88 0.38 19.43
N SER A 118 11.87 1.31 18.47
CA SER A 118 13.09 1.89 17.90
C SER A 118 13.99 2.54 18.96
N GLU A 119 13.40 3.05 20.05
CA GLU A 119 14.10 3.68 21.19
C GLU A 119 14.87 2.69 22.07
N ALA A 120 14.58 1.38 21.99
CA ALA A 120 15.30 0.34 22.71
C ALA A 120 16.67 0.01 22.09
N ILE A 121 16.91 0.42 20.86
CA ILE A 121 18.13 0.09 20.11
C ILE A 121 19.18 1.15 20.33
N VAL A 122 20.34 0.71 20.76
CA VAL A 122 21.54 1.56 20.96
C VAL A 122 22.57 1.21 19.89
N PRO A 123 22.83 2.10 18.92
CA PRO A 123 23.87 1.88 17.93
C PRO A 123 25.27 2.05 18.57
N GLU A 124 26.15 1.10 18.35
CA GLU A 124 27.52 1.15 18.86
C GLU A 124 28.51 0.57 17.84
N MET A 125 29.43 1.38 17.36
CA MET A 125 30.55 1.01 16.44
C MET A 125 30.14 0.12 15.26
N GLY A 126 28.98 0.44 14.60
CA GLY A 126 28.50 -0.30 13.42
C GLY A 126 27.69 -1.56 13.76
N LYS A 127 27.38 -1.78 15.02
CA LYS A 127 26.49 -2.85 15.51
C LYS A 127 25.35 -2.25 16.31
N ASP A 128 24.21 -2.94 16.28
CA ASP A 128 23.05 -2.58 17.08
C ASP A 128 23.05 -3.42 18.37
N LYS A 129 22.80 -2.78 19.51
CA LYS A 129 22.65 -3.43 20.81
C LYS A 129 21.32 -3.10 21.44
N ILE A 130 20.81 -4.01 22.24
CA ILE A 130 19.70 -3.79 23.15
C ILE A 130 20.09 -4.20 24.57
N PHE A 131 19.40 -3.67 25.58
CA PHE A 131 19.59 -4.08 26.95
C PHE A 131 18.43 -4.97 27.39
N LEU A 132 18.76 -6.19 27.83
CA LEU A 132 17.81 -7.11 28.46
C LEU A 132 17.84 -6.95 29.97
N TYR A 133 16.66 -6.92 30.59
CA TYR A 133 16.55 -7.00 32.02
C TYR A 133 16.59 -8.47 32.45
N LYS A 134 17.61 -8.84 33.24
CA LYS A 134 17.76 -10.20 33.76
C LYS A 134 18.29 -10.16 35.22
N SER A 135 17.51 -10.73 36.13
CA SER A 135 17.90 -10.86 37.54
C SER A 135 18.36 -9.56 38.21
N GLY A 136 17.61 -8.45 37.95
CA GLY A 136 17.91 -7.14 38.54
C GLY A 136 19.03 -6.36 37.86
N LYS A 137 19.56 -6.84 36.74
CA LYS A 137 20.66 -6.20 35.99
C LYS A 137 20.28 -6.00 34.52
N ALA A 138 20.82 -4.92 33.94
CA ALA A 138 20.79 -4.70 32.51
C ALA A 138 21.96 -5.44 31.85
N GLN A 139 21.66 -6.31 30.88
CA GLN A 139 22.67 -7.04 30.11
C GLN A 139 22.62 -6.55 28.65
N PRO A 140 23.72 -6.03 28.11
CA PRO A 140 23.79 -5.68 26.70
C PRO A 140 23.82 -6.96 25.86
N VAL A 141 23.03 -6.99 24.81
CA VAL A 141 22.99 -8.06 23.81
C VAL A 141 23.10 -7.45 22.44
N GLU A 142 24.02 -7.97 21.65
CA GLU A 142 24.18 -7.60 20.24
C GLU A 142 23.05 -8.22 19.43
N ILE A 143 22.43 -7.43 18.57
CA ILE A 143 21.32 -7.86 17.73
C ILE A 143 21.60 -7.59 16.24
N THR A 144 20.97 -8.38 15.39
CA THR A 144 20.89 -8.11 13.96
C THR A 144 19.49 -7.59 13.67
N THR A 145 19.42 -6.38 13.12
CA THR A 145 18.16 -5.73 12.78
C THR A 145 17.71 -6.04 11.36
N GLY A 146 16.41 -6.03 11.12
CA GLY A 146 15.78 -6.20 9.81
C GLY A 146 15.02 -4.96 9.37
N ILE A 147 13.73 -5.12 9.05
CA ILE A 147 12.86 -4.03 8.61
C ILE A 147 12.65 -3.04 9.77
N ARG A 148 12.75 -1.75 9.46
CA ARG A 148 12.50 -0.65 10.39
C ARG A 148 11.27 0.14 9.94
N THR A 149 10.35 0.36 10.86
CA THR A 149 9.23 1.29 10.75
C THR A 149 9.51 2.56 11.57
N GLU A 150 8.57 3.49 11.60
CA GLU A 150 8.71 4.69 12.46
C GLU A 150 8.74 4.36 13.97
N ALA A 151 7.99 3.35 14.40
CA ALA A 151 7.84 2.99 15.80
C ALA A 151 8.69 1.79 16.21
N GLU A 152 8.87 0.79 15.34
CA GLU A 152 9.43 -0.51 15.66
C GLU A 152 10.49 -0.96 14.68
N VAL A 153 11.41 -1.79 15.17
CA VAL A 153 12.47 -2.42 14.38
C VAL A 153 12.41 -3.93 14.56
N GLN A 154 12.40 -4.65 13.46
CA GLN A 154 12.48 -6.10 13.46
C GLN A 154 13.86 -6.55 13.95
N VAL A 155 13.89 -7.55 14.82
CA VAL A 155 15.12 -8.22 15.27
C VAL A 155 15.18 -9.61 14.64
N LEU A 156 16.23 -9.82 13.83
CA LEU A 156 16.45 -11.10 13.13
C LEU A 156 17.23 -12.08 14.00
N GLN A 157 18.18 -11.59 14.83
CA GLN A 157 19.01 -12.42 15.69
C GLN A 157 19.35 -11.67 16.99
N GLY A 158 19.61 -12.41 18.05
CA GLY A 158 20.02 -11.90 19.36
C GLY A 158 18.87 -11.76 20.37
N LEU A 159 17.60 -11.94 19.95
CA LEU A 159 16.44 -11.85 20.82
C LEU A 159 15.59 -13.11 20.72
N SER A 160 14.88 -13.45 21.80
CA SER A 160 13.91 -14.55 21.85
C SER A 160 12.62 -14.10 22.53
N VAL A 161 11.51 -14.76 22.20
CA VAL A 161 10.23 -14.52 22.86
C VAL A 161 10.35 -14.77 24.36
N GLY A 162 9.81 -13.87 25.18
CA GLY A 162 9.89 -13.93 26.64
C GLY A 162 11.05 -13.11 27.24
N HIS A 163 11.93 -12.55 26.45
CA HIS A 163 12.94 -11.61 26.95
C HIS A 163 12.29 -10.26 27.33
N THR A 164 12.73 -9.68 28.45
CA THR A 164 12.32 -8.33 28.87
C THR A 164 13.35 -7.32 28.35
N VAL A 165 12.92 -6.44 27.45
CA VAL A 165 13.77 -5.42 26.84
C VAL A 165 13.59 -4.09 27.58
N ILE A 166 14.70 -3.38 27.84
CA ILE A 166 14.69 -2.04 28.42
C ILE A 166 14.54 -1.02 27.28
N THR A 167 13.47 -0.22 27.35
CA THR A 167 13.11 0.72 26.28
C THR A 167 13.48 2.17 26.62
N SER A 168 13.73 2.50 27.88
CA SER A 168 14.06 3.87 28.31
C SER A 168 15.30 3.92 29.18
N GLY A 169 16.03 5.06 29.16
CA GLY A 169 17.26 5.25 29.93
C GLY A 169 18.46 4.45 29.42
N THR A 170 18.39 3.86 28.25
CA THR A 170 19.42 2.99 27.67
C THR A 170 20.78 3.65 27.52
N LEU A 171 20.83 4.97 27.27
CA LEU A 171 22.07 5.76 27.15
C LEU A 171 22.82 5.94 28.49
N GLN A 172 22.17 5.71 29.62
CA GLN A 172 22.77 5.82 30.96
C GLN A 172 23.33 4.47 31.46
N LEU A 173 22.98 3.38 30.77
CA LEU A 173 23.46 2.06 31.12
C LEU A 173 24.90 1.90 30.61
N ARG A 174 25.82 1.63 31.53
CA ARG A 174 27.20 1.28 31.21
C ARG A 174 27.35 -0.24 31.21
N THR A 175 28.13 -0.74 30.31
CA THR A 175 28.61 -2.14 30.29
C THR A 175 29.60 -2.38 31.39
#